data_14be470c5df2a0e046e0436720574fb9
#
_entry.id   14be470c5df2a0e046e0436720574fb9
#
_cell.length_a   1.000
_cell.length_b   1.000
_cell.length_c   1.000
_cell.angle_alpha   90.00
_cell.angle_beta   90.00
_cell.angle_gamma   90.00
#
_symmetry.space_group_name_H-M   'P 1'
#
loop_
_entity.id
_entity.type
_entity.pdbx_description
1 polymer ?
#
loop_
_entity_poly.entity_id
_entity_poly.type
_entity_poly.pdbx_seq_one_letter_code
_entity_poly.pdbx_strand_id
1 'polypeptide(L)'
;MTDHSHTENLGQEERWYMRFNYYHRFLHALIIISFLGLVLTGMPLKYSHTGWAQALATFMGGIGTAGYIHRVCGAITFLYFILHIIFAAYYLLKLRDEPLLKWFFGPNSMVPWVKDLQDVIGHVLWFLGIGERPRFDRFTYWEKFDYLAVFWGVGIIGFSGLTLWFPEFFARFLPGWTFNVAIILHSDEALLAAGFIFTIHFFNTHLRPEKFPLDHVIFTGRVSEEEFQHERPLEYERMREQGKLGTLETTPPTVTSLIWARIVGFIAYGMGLVMLLFIIYSALKELH
;
A
#
# COMPACT_ATOMS: atom_id res chain seq x y z
N MET A 1 10.61 26.57 -46.81
CA MET A 1 11.27 26.68 -45.51
C MET A 1 10.87 25.45 -44.75
N THR A 2 11.67 24.40 -44.81
CA THR A 2 11.44 23.07 -44.27
C THR A 2 11.77 23.08 -42.79
N ASP A 3 10.81 22.64 -42.00
CA ASP A 3 10.87 22.47 -40.55
C ASP A 3 11.88 21.33 -40.20
N HIS A 4 13.03 21.71 -39.63
CA HIS A 4 14.13 20.82 -39.24
C HIS A 4 14.17 20.54 -37.73
N SER A 5 13.02 20.61 -37.01
CA SER A 5 13.01 20.51 -35.55
C SER A 5 12.62 19.11 -34.98
N HIS A 6 12.47 18.07 -35.81
CA HIS A 6 12.00 16.75 -35.35
C HIS A 6 13.02 15.60 -35.42
N THR A 7 14.32 15.85 -35.59
CA THR A 7 15.30 14.78 -35.83
C THR A 7 16.41 14.65 -34.80
N GLU A 8 16.34 15.27 -33.63
CA GLU A 8 17.46 15.20 -32.65
C GLU A 8 17.23 14.25 -31.44
N ASN A 9 16.20 13.42 -31.42
CA ASN A 9 15.94 12.51 -30.29
C ASN A 9 16.07 11.01 -30.60
N LEU A 10 16.79 10.66 -31.67
CA LEU A 10 17.06 9.24 -31.99
C LEU A 10 18.44 8.84 -31.46
N GLY A 11 18.55 8.47 -30.15
CA GLY A 11 19.76 7.83 -29.66
C GLY A 11 20.14 7.99 -28.19
N GLN A 12 19.38 8.67 -27.36
CA GLN A 12 19.60 8.59 -25.92
C GLN A 12 18.88 7.35 -25.37
N GLU A 13 19.65 6.32 -24.95
CA GLU A 13 19.10 5.20 -24.22
C GLU A 13 18.36 5.75 -22.98
N GLU A 14 17.09 5.39 -22.84
CA GLU A 14 16.25 5.80 -21.72
C GLU A 14 16.92 5.38 -20.39
N ARG A 15 17.24 6.33 -19.52
CA ARG A 15 17.86 6.04 -18.22
C ARG A 15 16.81 5.57 -17.23
N TRP A 16 17.24 4.63 -16.38
CA TRP A 16 16.41 4.02 -15.36
C TRP A 16 17.05 4.16 -13.98
N TYR A 17 16.22 4.36 -12.97
CA TYR A 17 16.65 4.57 -11.60
C TYR A 17 16.01 3.61 -10.62
N MET A 18 16.78 3.20 -9.59
CA MET A 18 16.29 2.35 -8.51
C MET A 18 15.43 3.16 -7.54
N ARG A 19 14.14 2.84 -7.47
CA ARG A 19 13.17 3.45 -6.56
C ARG A 19 12.99 2.64 -5.27
N PHE A 20 12.77 1.32 -5.43
CA PHE A 20 12.57 0.38 -4.34
C PHE A 20 13.55 -0.78 -4.43
N ASN A 21 14.28 -1.02 -3.34
CA ASN A 21 15.18 -2.17 -3.24
C ASN A 21 14.40 -3.48 -3.04
N TYR A 22 15.10 -4.61 -3.09
CA TYR A 22 14.49 -5.95 -2.93
C TYR A 22 13.74 -6.12 -1.60
N TYR A 23 14.24 -5.52 -0.52
CA TYR A 23 13.64 -5.64 0.79
C TYR A 23 12.24 -4.99 0.84
N HIS A 24 12.09 -3.76 0.34
CA HIS A 24 10.79 -3.08 0.28
C HIS A 24 9.79 -3.85 -0.60
N ARG A 25 10.25 -4.37 -1.74
CA ARG A 25 9.44 -5.17 -2.65
C ARG A 25 9.00 -6.50 -2.01
N PHE A 26 9.90 -7.15 -1.28
CA PHE A 26 9.58 -8.37 -0.54
C PHE A 26 8.54 -8.13 0.56
N LEU A 27 8.71 -7.08 1.38
CA LEU A 27 7.72 -6.73 2.39
C LEU A 27 6.36 -6.40 1.76
N HIS A 28 6.35 -5.66 0.65
CA HIS A 28 5.10 -5.35 -0.05
C HIS A 28 4.42 -6.62 -0.64
N ALA A 29 5.19 -7.57 -1.14
CA ALA A 29 4.65 -8.86 -1.57
C ALA A 29 4.00 -9.64 -0.40
N LEU A 30 4.62 -9.63 0.79
CA LEU A 30 4.02 -10.23 1.99
C LEU A 30 2.72 -9.52 2.39
N ILE A 31 2.67 -8.16 2.28
CA ILE A 31 1.44 -7.38 2.52
C ILE A 31 0.34 -7.82 1.55
N ILE A 32 0.63 -7.89 0.25
CA ILE A 32 -0.36 -8.31 -0.76
C ILE A 32 -0.93 -9.67 -0.41
N ILE A 33 -0.06 -10.67 -0.21
CA ILE A 33 -0.48 -12.05 0.04
C ILE A 33 -1.30 -12.15 1.33
N SER A 34 -0.81 -11.58 2.42
CA SER A 34 -1.48 -11.66 3.71
C SER A 34 -2.78 -10.88 3.74
N PHE A 35 -2.81 -9.65 3.20
CA PHE A 35 -4.00 -8.82 3.18
C PHE A 35 -5.12 -9.44 2.33
N LEU A 36 -4.83 -9.87 1.10
CA LEU A 36 -5.81 -10.54 0.25
C LEU A 36 -6.32 -11.83 0.90
N GLY A 37 -5.43 -12.62 1.51
CA GLY A 37 -5.82 -13.81 2.25
C GLY A 37 -6.70 -13.51 3.46
N LEU A 38 -6.41 -12.43 4.22
CA LEU A 38 -7.23 -11.98 5.35
C LEU A 38 -8.61 -11.51 4.90
N VAL A 39 -8.72 -10.78 3.79
CA VAL A 39 -10.01 -10.34 3.25
C VAL A 39 -10.82 -11.52 2.74
N LEU A 40 -10.22 -12.41 1.93
CA LEU A 40 -10.88 -13.59 1.39
C LEU A 40 -11.43 -14.53 2.47
N THR A 41 -10.77 -14.59 3.63
CA THR A 41 -11.19 -15.46 4.74
C THR A 41 -12.05 -14.72 5.78
N GLY A 42 -11.76 -13.44 6.03
CA GLY A 42 -12.45 -12.64 7.04
C GLY A 42 -13.84 -12.16 6.62
N MET A 43 -14.00 -11.72 5.36
CA MET A 43 -15.30 -11.25 4.88
C MET A 43 -16.38 -12.36 4.88
N PRO A 44 -16.08 -13.61 4.45
CA PRO A 44 -17.03 -14.72 4.64
C PRO A 44 -17.37 -15.00 6.10
N LEU A 45 -16.46 -14.80 7.04
CA LEU A 45 -16.76 -14.95 8.47
C LEU A 45 -17.72 -13.85 8.96
N LYS A 46 -17.51 -12.60 8.55
CA LYS A 46 -18.38 -11.47 8.89
C LYS A 46 -19.78 -11.64 8.30
N TYR A 47 -19.89 -12.03 7.03
CA TYR A 47 -21.15 -12.17 6.29
C TYR A 47 -21.61 -13.63 6.17
N SER A 48 -21.36 -14.47 7.17
CA SER A 48 -21.58 -15.92 7.15
C SER A 48 -23.04 -16.34 6.89
N HIS A 49 -23.99 -15.43 7.07
CA HIS A 49 -25.42 -15.64 6.78
C HIS A 49 -25.74 -15.49 5.28
N THR A 50 -24.81 -15.01 4.43
CA THR A 50 -25.04 -14.82 2.99
C THR A 50 -24.60 -16.03 2.17
N GLY A 51 -25.31 -16.29 1.04
CA GLY A 51 -25.01 -17.45 0.19
C GLY A 51 -23.61 -17.41 -0.43
N TRP A 52 -23.11 -16.22 -0.82
CA TRP A 52 -21.77 -16.10 -1.38
C TRP A 52 -20.68 -16.42 -0.35
N ALA A 53 -20.86 -15.99 0.91
CA ALA A 53 -19.91 -16.24 1.99
C ALA A 53 -19.84 -17.74 2.32
N GLN A 54 -20.99 -18.41 2.36
CA GLN A 54 -21.08 -19.87 2.56
C GLN A 54 -20.43 -20.62 1.40
N ALA A 55 -20.67 -20.21 0.15
CA ALA A 55 -20.05 -20.81 -1.03
C ALA A 55 -18.52 -20.64 -1.00
N LEU A 56 -18.03 -19.45 -0.69
CA LEU A 56 -16.59 -19.19 -0.59
C LEU A 56 -15.95 -19.96 0.56
N ALA A 57 -16.59 -20.00 1.73
CA ALA A 57 -16.10 -20.81 2.86
C ALA A 57 -16.06 -22.30 2.51
N THR A 58 -17.08 -22.82 1.82
CA THR A 58 -17.14 -24.22 1.35
C THR A 58 -16.01 -24.49 0.35
N PHE A 59 -15.76 -23.60 -0.61
CA PHE A 59 -14.68 -23.69 -1.56
C PHE A 59 -13.29 -23.78 -0.86
N MET A 60 -13.11 -23.07 0.26
CA MET A 60 -11.88 -23.12 1.07
C MET A 60 -11.78 -24.39 1.95
N GLY A 61 -12.74 -25.29 1.93
CA GLY A 61 -12.78 -26.49 2.77
C GLY A 61 -13.54 -26.31 4.10
N GLY A 62 -14.41 -25.31 4.15
CA GLY A 62 -15.28 -25.01 5.31
C GLY A 62 -14.75 -23.90 6.21
N ILE A 63 -15.59 -23.47 7.13
CA ILE A 63 -15.34 -22.37 8.08
C ILE A 63 -14.06 -22.60 8.94
N GLY A 64 -13.81 -23.84 9.34
CA GLY A 64 -12.61 -24.20 10.13
C GLY A 64 -11.31 -23.95 9.34
N THR A 65 -11.28 -24.36 8.07
CA THR A 65 -10.15 -24.14 7.16
C THR A 65 -9.97 -22.65 6.85
N ALA A 66 -11.06 -21.93 6.57
CA ALA A 66 -11.01 -20.48 6.38
C ALA A 66 -10.42 -19.77 7.61
N GLY A 67 -10.85 -20.14 8.82
CA GLY A 67 -10.29 -19.61 10.07
C GLY A 67 -8.81 -19.97 10.31
N TYR A 68 -8.36 -21.15 9.85
CA TYR A 68 -6.96 -21.50 9.90
C TYR A 68 -6.12 -20.64 8.94
N ILE A 69 -6.56 -20.51 7.67
CA ILE A 69 -5.91 -19.66 6.67
C ILE A 69 -5.86 -18.20 7.16
N HIS A 70 -6.96 -17.70 7.75
CA HIS A 70 -7.01 -16.36 8.32
C HIS A 70 -5.90 -16.12 9.34
N ARG A 71 -5.72 -17.05 10.29
CA ARG A 71 -4.67 -16.96 11.30
C ARG A 71 -3.26 -17.05 10.73
N VAL A 72 -3.04 -17.90 9.70
CA VAL A 72 -1.77 -17.95 8.99
C VAL A 72 -1.45 -16.62 8.30
N CYS A 73 -2.43 -16.03 7.60
CA CYS A 73 -2.27 -14.70 6.99
C CYS A 73 -2.04 -13.61 8.05
N GLY A 74 -2.72 -13.68 9.20
CA GLY A 74 -2.47 -12.81 10.34
C GLY A 74 -1.04 -12.93 10.87
N ALA A 75 -0.53 -14.15 11.00
CA ALA A 75 0.87 -14.39 11.40
C ALA A 75 1.88 -13.79 10.39
N ILE A 76 1.61 -13.92 9.08
CA ILE A 76 2.41 -13.27 8.02
C ILE A 76 2.35 -11.75 8.15
N THR A 77 1.18 -11.18 8.48
CA THR A 77 1.01 -9.75 8.72
C THR A 77 1.89 -9.26 9.87
N PHE A 78 1.88 -9.95 11.00
CA PHE A 78 2.79 -9.62 12.11
C PHE A 78 4.26 -9.79 11.74
N LEU A 79 4.60 -10.83 10.99
CA LEU A 79 5.97 -11.07 10.55
C LEU A 79 6.50 -9.89 9.73
N TYR A 80 5.80 -9.49 8.66
CA TYR A 80 6.29 -8.38 7.83
C TYR A 80 6.33 -7.06 8.61
N PHE A 81 5.36 -6.84 9.50
CA PHE A 81 5.33 -5.63 10.33
C PHE A 81 6.53 -5.57 11.28
N ILE A 82 6.85 -6.67 11.97
CA ILE A 82 8.03 -6.77 12.83
C ILE A 82 9.32 -6.56 12.01
N LEU A 83 9.44 -7.21 10.86
CA LEU A 83 10.59 -7.02 9.96
C LEU A 83 10.73 -5.55 9.54
N HIS A 84 9.60 -4.88 9.23
CA HIS A 84 9.60 -3.47 8.88
C HIS A 84 10.05 -2.59 10.06
N ILE A 85 9.56 -2.82 11.27
CA ILE A 85 9.98 -2.09 12.48
C ILE A 85 11.48 -2.27 12.75
N ILE A 86 11.99 -3.50 12.63
CA ILE A 86 13.43 -3.79 12.80
C ILE A 86 14.24 -3.02 11.77
N PHE A 87 13.81 -3.04 10.50
CA PHE A 87 14.49 -2.29 9.44
C PHE A 87 14.45 -0.78 9.67
N ALA A 88 13.28 -0.23 10.04
CA ALA A 88 13.13 1.19 10.34
C ALA A 88 14.04 1.60 11.52
N ALA A 89 14.06 0.80 12.59
CA ALA A 89 14.95 1.03 13.73
C ALA A 89 16.43 0.96 13.34
N TYR A 90 16.82 -0.04 12.54
CA TYR A 90 18.19 -0.16 12.04
C TYR A 90 18.58 1.03 11.18
N TYR A 91 17.69 1.47 10.27
CA TYR A 91 17.92 2.66 9.44
C TYR A 91 18.08 3.91 10.29
N LEU A 92 17.19 4.13 11.24
CA LEU A 92 17.24 5.30 12.13
C LEU A 92 18.49 5.35 13.02
N LEU A 93 18.97 4.19 13.46
CA LEU A 93 20.09 4.11 14.41
C LEU A 93 21.46 4.07 13.72
N LYS A 94 21.55 3.54 12.49
CA LYS A 94 22.82 3.20 11.84
C LYS A 94 23.04 3.85 10.48
N LEU A 95 22.00 4.09 9.69
CA LEU A 95 22.15 4.49 8.30
C LEU A 95 21.77 5.96 8.01
N ARG A 96 21.14 6.65 8.95
CA ARG A 96 20.79 8.05 8.73
C ARG A 96 22.01 8.94 8.85
N ASP A 97 22.15 9.88 7.93
CA ASP A 97 23.24 10.87 7.90
C ASP A 97 22.84 12.20 8.55
N GLU A 98 21.56 12.38 8.92
CA GLU A 98 21.00 13.63 9.43
C GLU A 98 20.48 13.50 10.88
N PRO A 99 20.42 14.60 11.64
CA PRO A 99 19.79 14.62 12.97
C PRO A 99 18.35 14.09 12.92
N LEU A 100 17.91 13.38 14.00
CA LEU A 100 16.64 12.67 14.04
C LEU A 100 15.43 13.57 13.69
N LEU A 101 15.34 14.76 14.26
CA LEU A 101 14.25 15.70 13.98
C LEU A 101 14.23 16.14 12.53
N LYS A 102 15.42 16.43 11.97
CA LYS A 102 15.54 16.84 10.56
C LYS A 102 15.17 15.70 9.62
N TRP A 103 15.49 14.47 10.00
CA TRP A 103 15.08 13.30 9.23
C TRP A 103 13.55 13.07 9.29
N PHE A 104 12.95 13.14 10.50
CA PHE A 104 11.48 12.93 10.65
C PHE A 104 10.65 13.93 9.84
N PHE A 105 11.11 15.16 9.72
CA PHE A 105 10.42 16.23 8.99
C PHE A 105 11.08 16.55 7.64
N GLY A 106 11.97 15.69 7.20
CA GLY A 106 12.68 15.82 5.94
C GLY A 106 11.98 15.13 4.75
N PRO A 107 12.51 15.34 3.54
CA PRO A 107 11.93 14.87 2.30
C PRO A 107 11.91 13.35 2.15
N ASN A 108 12.75 12.63 2.88
CA ASN A 108 12.85 11.16 2.84
C ASN A 108 11.98 10.46 3.90
N SER A 109 11.22 11.22 4.69
CA SER A 109 10.38 10.69 5.77
C SER A 109 8.99 10.30 5.28
N MET A 110 8.46 9.23 5.86
CA MET A 110 7.05 8.83 5.73
C MET A 110 6.14 9.49 6.80
N VAL A 111 6.71 10.31 7.69
CA VAL A 111 5.93 11.06 8.68
C VAL A 111 5.29 12.27 7.99
N PRO A 112 3.96 12.47 8.11
CA PRO A 112 3.30 13.66 7.58
C PRO A 112 3.80 14.93 8.22
N TRP A 113 3.94 15.98 7.40
CA TRP A 113 4.43 17.29 7.82
C TRP A 113 3.63 18.41 7.18
N VAL A 114 3.94 19.65 7.52
CA VAL A 114 3.25 20.85 7.01
C VAL A 114 3.20 20.91 5.47
N LYS A 115 4.27 20.43 4.79
CA LYS A 115 4.27 20.34 3.33
C LYS A 115 3.17 19.45 2.79
N ASP A 116 2.88 18.33 3.44
CA ASP A 116 1.83 17.40 2.98
C ASP A 116 0.45 18.06 3.03
N LEU A 117 0.17 18.90 4.07
CA LEU A 117 -1.05 19.68 4.12
C LEU A 117 -1.10 20.75 3.01
N GLN A 118 0.03 21.41 2.72
CA GLN A 118 0.12 22.35 1.61
C GLN A 118 -0.12 21.65 0.26
N ASP A 119 0.41 20.42 0.09
CA ASP A 119 0.21 19.62 -1.12
C ASP A 119 -1.26 19.18 -1.28
N VAL A 120 -1.94 18.81 -0.18
CA VAL A 120 -3.40 18.54 -0.21
C VAL A 120 -4.17 19.76 -0.67
N ILE A 121 -3.93 20.91 -0.05
CA ILE A 121 -4.60 22.17 -0.41
C ILE A 121 -4.29 22.54 -1.88
N GLY A 122 -3.02 22.47 -2.26
CA GLY A 122 -2.59 22.75 -3.64
C GLY A 122 -3.24 21.82 -4.66
N HIS A 123 -3.41 20.54 -4.33
CA HIS A 123 -4.09 19.57 -5.20
C HIS A 123 -5.59 19.89 -5.35
N VAL A 124 -6.26 20.24 -4.27
CA VAL A 124 -7.67 20.67 -4.32
C VAL A 124 -7.81 21.92 -5.20
N LEU A 125 -6.95 22.92 -4.99
CA LEU A 125 -6.95 24.14 -5.82
C LEU A 125 -6.70 23.84 -7.30
N TRP A 126 -5.73 22.97 -7.58
CA TRP A 126 -5.45 22.54 -8.96
C TRP A 126 -6.64 21.81 -9.60
N PHE A 127 -7.35 20.92 -8.89
CA PHE A 127 -8.59 20.29 -9.38
C PHE A 127 -9.72 21.30 -9.67
N LEU A 128 -9.73 22.41 -8.94
CA LEU A 128 -10.66 23.51 -9.17
C LEU A 128 -10.21 24.48 -10.29
N GLY A 129 -9.07 24.18 -10.94
CA GLY A 129 -8.50 25.04 -11.98
C GLY A 129 -7.79 26.28 -11.42
N ILE A 130 -7.49 26.33 -10.13
CA ILE A 130 -6.86 27.44 -9.42
C ILE A 130 -5.42 27.05 -9.03
N GLY A 131 -4.44 27.47 -9.86
CA GLY A 131 -3.04 27.22 -9.58
C GLY A 131 -2.44 25.98 -10.28
N GLU A 132 -1.21 25.67 -9.94
CA GLU A 132 -0.43 24.60 -10.54
C GLU A 132 -0.55 23.28 -9.74
N ARG A 133 -0.27 22.16 -10.41
CA ARG A 133 -0.18 20.85 -9.73
C ARG A 133 0.96 20.88 -8.70
N PRO A 134 0.73 20.40 -7.46
CA PRO A 134 1.77 20.30 -6.46
C PRO A 134 2.96 19.47 -6.93
N ARG A 135 4.16 19.92 -6.60
CA ARG A 135 5.41 19.22 -6.90
C ARG A 135 5.81 18.36 -5.71
N PHE A 136 5.98 17.06 -5.96
CA PHE A 136 6.25 16.09 -4.91
C PHE A 136 7.74 15.77 -4.78
N ASP A 137 8.16 15.50 -3.55
CA ASP A 137 9.45 14.91 -3.23
C ASP A 137 9.32 13.37 -3.20
N ARG A 138 10.16 12.68 -2.42
CA ARG A 138 10.25 11.22 -2.39
C ARG A 138 8.91 10.54 -2.15
N PHE A 139 8.09 11.05 -1.26
CA PHE A 139 6.77 10.50 -0.93
C PHE A 139 5.70 11.57 -1.04
N THR A 140 4.56 11.21 -1.60
CA THR A 140 3.37 12.03 -1.66
C THR A 140 2.58 11.94 -0.35
N TYR A 141 1.70 12.90 -0.11
CA TYR A 141 0.85 12.89 1.08
C TYR A 141 -0.07 11.65 1.15
N TRP A 142 -0.55 11.12 0.00
CA TRP A 142 -1.38 9.90 0.01
C TRP A 142 -0.56 8.64 0.29
N GLU A 143 0.69 8.53 -0.19
CA GLU A 143 1.59 7.43 0.17
C GLU A 143 1.92 7.43 1.66
N LYS A 144 2.10 8.61 2.26
CA LYS A 144 2.30 8.74 3.71
C LYS A 144 1.03 8.37 4.48
N PHE A 145 -0.14 8.75 3.97
CA PHE A 145 -1.42 8.36 4.58
C PHE A 145 -1.61 6.84 4.53
N ASP A 146 -1.38 6.20 3.37
CA ASP A 146 -1.44 4.74 3.22
C ASP A 146 -0.48 4.03 4.19
N TYR A 147 0.74 4.56 4.33
CA TYR A 147 1.73 4.04 5.26
C TYR A 147 1.25 4.10 6.72
N LEU A 148 0.70 5.22 7.16
CA LEU A 148 0.15 5.35 8.51
C LEU A 148 -1.09 4.47 8.72
N ALA A 149 -1.92 4.31 7.70
CA ALA A 149 -3.07 3.42 7.74
C ALA A 149 -2.69 1.96 8.02
N VAL A 150 -1.52 1.50 7.51
CA VAL A 150 -0.98 0.18 7.85
C VAL A 150 -0.64 0.07 9.34
N PHE A 151 0.01 1.08 9.93
CA PHE A 151 0.31 1.08 11.38
C PHE A 151 -0.96 1.07 12.23
N TRP A 152 -1.93 1.91 11.86
CA TRP A 152 -3.24 1.94 12.51
C TRP A 152 -3.94 0.58 12.40
N GLY A 153 -4.05 0.03 11.19
CA GLY A 153 -4.71 -1.24 10.92
C GLY A 153 -4.06 -2.40 11.68
N VAL A 154 -2.73 -2.55 11.58
CA VAL A 154 -2.02 -3.61 12.31
C VAL A 154 -2.15 -3.42 13.83
N GLY A 155 -2.15 -2.19 14.31
CA GLY A 155 -2.38 -1.88 15.74
C GLY A 155 -3.78 -2.31 16.20
N ILE A 156 -4.82 -1.79 15.58
CA ILE A 156 -6.21 -2.02 16.02
C ILE A 156 -6.71 -3.43 15.63
N ILE A 157 -6.62 -3.76 14.33
CA ILE A 157 -7.13 -5.05 13.83
C ILE A 157 -6.27 -6.20 14.35
N GLY A 158 -4.94 -6.00 14.37
CA GLY A 158 -4.00 -7.01 14.87
C GLY A 158 -4.19 -7.29 16.35
N PHE A 159 -4.23 -6.26 17.20
CA PHE A 159 -4.40 -6.45 18.65
C PHE A 159 -5.78 -7.05 19.01
N SER A 160 -6.87 -6.54 18.39
CA SER A 160 -8.20 -7.13 18.58
C SER A 160 -8.25 -8.57 18.07
N GLY A 161 -7.61 -8.87 16.93
CA GLY A 161 -7.48 -10.22 16.40
C GLY A 161 -6.71 -11.17 17.32
N LEU A 162 -5.60 -10.72 17.92
CA LEU A 162 -4.88 -11.51 18.94
C LEU A 162 -5.74 -11.79 20.18
N THR A 163 -6.51 -10.80 20.62
CA THR A 163 -7.45 -10.95 21.75
C THR A 163 -8.48 -12.04 21.46
N LEU A 164 -9.00 -12.09 20.23
CA LEU A 164 -9.96 -13.12 19.78
C LEU A 164 -9.29 -14.49 19.52
N TRP A 165 -8.00 -14.50 19.16
CA TRP A 165 -7.26 -15.74 18.90
C TRP A 165 -6.83 -16.44 20.19
N PHE A 166 -6.46 -15.67 21.24
CA PHE A 166 -5.96 -16.17 22.50
C PHE A 166 -6.83 -15.71 23.69
N PRO A 167 -8.15 -16.00 23.68
CA PRO A 167 -9.07 -15.45 24.66
C PRO A 167 -8.73 -15.86 26.11
N GLU A 168 -8.28 -17.09 26.31
CA GLU A 168 -7.89 -17.58 27.65
C GLU A 168 -6.68 -16.84 28.24
N PHE A 169 -5.75 -16.42 27.38
CA PHE A 169 -4.61 -15.61 27.81
C PHE A 169 -5.05 -14.21 28.21
N PHE A 170 -5.82 -13.54 27.35
CA PHE A 170 -6.24 -12.16 27.57
C PHE A 170 -7.28 -12.03 28.71
N ALA A 171 -8.13 -13.04 28.92
CA ALA A 171 -9.11 -13.03 30.01
C ALA A 171 -8.48 -13.02 31.43
N ARG A 172 -7.16 -13.26 31.54
CA ARG A 172 -6.45 -13.15 32.82
C ARG A 172 -6.27 -11.70 33.30
N PHE A 173 -6.32 -10.73 32.40
CA PHE A 173 -6.11 -9.31 32.69
C PHE A 173 -7.14 -8.36 32.05
N LEU A 174 -7.93 -8.83 31.09
CA LEU A 174 -8.97 -8.04 30.47
C LEU A 174 -10.35 -8.45 30.96
N PRO A 175 -11.24 -7.50 31.29
CA PRO A 175 -12.61 -7.81 31.66
C PRO A 175 -13.40 -8.37 30.47
N GLY A 176 -14.41 -9.21 30.73
CA GLY A 176 -15.15 -9.95 29.70
C GLY A 176 -15.78 -9.10 28.58
N TRP A 177 -16.20 -7.87 28.90
CA TRP A 177 -16.78 -6.95 27.88
C TRP A 177 -15.78 -6.55 26.77
N THR A 178 -14.47 -6.61 27.03
CA THR A 178 -13.43 -6.25 26.04
C THR A 178 -13.44 -7.19 24.84
N PHE A 179 -13.86 -8.44 24.99
CA PHE A 179 -13.98 -9.40 23.89
C PHE A 179 -15.09 -8.99 22.90
N ASN A 180 -16.21 -8.45 23.41
CA ASN A 180 -17.27 -7.91 22.55
C ASN A 180 -16.78 -6.68 21.78
N VAL A 181 -16.04 -5.78 22.44
CA VAL A 181 -15.39 -4.65 21.79
C VAL A 181 -14.37 -5.11 20.75
N ALA A 182 -13.57 -6.13 21.07
CA ALA A 182 -12.59 -6.70 20.13
C ALA A 182 -13.25 -7.27 18.87
N ILE A 183 -14.40 -7.94 18.97
CA ILE A 183 -15.15 -8.43 17.81
C ILE A 183 -15.58 -7.26 16.92
N ILE A 184 -16.16 -6.22 17.49
CA ILE A 184 -16.62 -5.04 16.73
C ILE A 184 -15.42 -4.35 16.06
N LEU A 185 -14.41 -3.99 16.84
CA LEU A 185 -13.22 -3.31 16.30
C LEU A 185 -12.55 -4.15 15.20
N HIS A 186 -12.35 -5.45 15.43
CA HIS A 186 -11.70 -6.32 14.46
C HIS A 186 -12.50 -6.38 13.15
N SER A 187 -13.80 -6.58 13.23
CA SER A 187 -14.64 -6.77 12.04
C SER A 187 -14.88 -5.46 11.27
N ASP A 188 -15.10 -4.34 11.96
CA ASP A 188 -15.47 -3.09 11.32
C ASP A 188 -14.24 -2.34 10.79
N GLU A 189 -13.14 -2.35 11.53
CA GLU A 189 -11.86 -1.84 11.03
C GLU A 189 -11.31 -2.68 9.87
N ALA A 190 -11.51 -4.01 9.88
CA ALA A 190 -11.15 -4.86 8.74
C ALA A 190 -11.99 -4.55 7.50
N LEU A 191 -13.29 -4.25 7.69
CA LEU A 191 -14.17 -3.81 6.61
C LEU A 191 -13.73 -2.46 6.04
N LEU A 192 -13.42 -1.51 6.92
CA LEU A 192 -12.89 -0.19 6.54
C LEU A 192 -11.56 -0.32 5.77
N ALA A 193 -10.63 -1.14 6.27
CA ALA A 193 -9.35 -1.40 5.62
C ALA A 193 -9.54 -2.05 4.23
N ALA A 194 -10.44 -3.03 4.09
CA ALA A 194 -10.74 -3.65 2.80
C ALA A 194 -11.33 -2.61 1.81
N GLY A 195 -12.30 -1.83 2.25
CA GLY A 195 -12.89 -0.75 1.44
C GLY A 195 -11.84 0.28 1.01
N PHE A 196 -11.02 0.74 1.93
CA PHE A 196 -9.95 1.71 1.65
C PHE A 196 -8.94 1.18 0.62
N ILE A 197 -8.42 -0.03 0.80
CA ILE A 197 -7.41 -0.61 -0.10
C ILE A 197 -7.98 -0.83 -1.50
N PHE A 198 -9.17 -1.40 -1.61
CA PHE A 198 -9.74 -1.72 -2.93
C PHE A 198 -10.30 -0.51 -3.69
N THR A 199 -10.47 0.63 -3.03
CA THR A 199 -10.91 1.87 -3.66
C THR A 199 -9.78 2.90 -3.70
N ILE A 200 -9.43 3.49 -2.59
CA ILE A 200 -8.55 4.66 -2.50
C ILE A 200 -7.10 4.30 -2.80
N HIS A 201 -6.57 3.24 -2.16
CA HIS A 201 -5.19 2.81 -2.41
C HIS A 201 -5.00 2.34 -3.86
N PHE A 202 -5.89 1.48 -4.40
CA PHE A 202 -5.80 1.04 -5.79
C PHE A 202 -5.90 2.21 -6.77
N PHE A 203 -6.80 3.18 -6.52
CA PHE A 203 -6.89 4.37 -7.35
C PHE A 203 -5.59 5.18 -7.31
N ASN A 204 -5.14 5.56 -6.13
CA ASN A 204 -3.99 6.44 -5.95
C ASN A 204 -2.68 5.83 -6.48
N THR A 205 -2.52 4.52 -6.38
CA THR A 205 -1.28 3.85 -6.76
C THR A 205 -1.29 3.36 -8.20
N HIS A 206 -2.43 2.91 -8.73
CA HIS A 206 -2.43 2.15 -9.98
C HIS A 206 -3.43 2.63 -11.03
N LEU A 207 -4.61 3.15 -10.62
CA LEU A 207 -5.72 3.42 -11.54
C LEU A 207 -5.84 4.89 -11.95
N ARG A 208 -5.05 5.79 -11.39
CA ARG A 208 -5.00 7.17 -11.86
C ARG A 208 -4.42 7.23 -13.29
N PRO A 209 -4.80 8.23 -14.09
CA PRO A 209 -4.48 8.27 -15.54
C PRO A 209 -3.01 8.05 -15.86
N GLU A 210 -2.10 8.61 -15.07
CA GLU A 210 -0.65 8.52 -15.28
C GLU A 210 -0.06 7.13 -15.02
N LYS A 211 -0.79 6.28 -14.28
CA LYS A 211 -0.32 4.93 -13.88
C LYS A 211 -1.14 3.80 -14.50
N PHE A 212 -2.26 4.13 -15.11
CA PHE A 212 -3.14 3.12 -15.70
C PHE A 212 -2.43 2.31 -16.80
N PRO A 213 -2.61 0.98 -16.86
CA PRO A 213 -3.48 0.16 -16.02
C PRO A 213 -2.82 -0.33 -14.73
N LEU A 214 -1.53 -0.12 -14.50
CA LEU A 214 -0.79 -0.60 -13.34
C LEU A 214 0.53 0.14 -13.17
N ASP A 215 0.79 0.69 -12.00
CA ASP A 215 2.14 1.09 -11.60
C ASP A 215 2.98 -0.17 -11.33
N HIS A 216 4.03 -0.36 -12.15
CA HIS A 216 4.94 -1.50 -12.02
C HIS A 216 6.14 -1.22 -11.11
N VAL A 217 6.31 0.03 -10.65
CA VAL A 217 7.51 0.45 -9.90
C VAL A 217 7.66 -0.31 -8.59
N ILE A 218 6.56 -0.54 -7.85
CA ILE A 218 6.64 -1.31 -6.60
C ILE A 218 7.00 -2.78 -6.83
N PHE A 219 6.70 -3.35 -7.98
CA PHE A 219 7.03 -4.73 -8.33
C PHE A 219 8.44 -4.88 -8.88
N THR A 220 8.87 -3.96 -9.75
CA THR A 220 10.17 -3.99 -10.42
C THR A 220 11.27 -3.30 -9.62
N GLY A 221 10.92 -2.33 -8.82
CA GLY A 221 11.82 -1.44 -8.08
C GLY A 221 12.38 -0.31 -8.93
N ARG A 222 12.00 -0.18 -10.19
CA ARG A 222 12.65 0.66 -11.20
C ARG A 222 11.68 1.66 -11.81
N VAL A 223 12.16 2.87 -12.04
CA VAL A 223 11.43 3.99 -12.64
C VAL A 223 12.25 4.57 -13.77
N SER A 224 11.62 4.94 -14.90
CA SER A 224 12.31 5.65 -15.98
C SER A 224 12.62 7.09 -15.58
N GLU A 225 13.58 7.72 -16.26
CA GLU A 225 13.95 9.11 -15.99
C GLU A 225 12.78 10.05 -16.21
N GLU A 226 12.02 9.86 -17.28
CA GLU A 226 10.85 10.67 -17.61
C GLU A 226 9.79 10.57 -16.49
N GLU A 227 9.45 9.35 -16.09
CA GLU A 227 8.49 9.11 -15.01
C GLU A 227 8.99 9.68 -13.67
N PHE A 228 10.29 9.56 -13.36
CA PHE A 228 10.87 10.08 -12.14
C PHE A 228 10.78 11.61 -12.09
N GLN A 229 11.11 12.29 -13.19
CA GLN A 229 10.99 13.75 -13.29
C GLN A 229 9.54 14.21 -13.18
N HIS A 230 8.60 13.50 -13.80
CA HIS A 230 7.19 13.86 -13.78
C HIS A 230 6.54 13.63 -12.42
N GLU A 231 6.77 12.47 -11.81
CA GLU A 231 6.11 12.06 -10.57
C GLU A 231 6.77 12.64 -9.31
N ARG A 232 8.08 12.84 -9.33
CA ARG A 232 8.89 13.26 -8.17
C ARG A 232 9.90 14.34 -8.54
N PRO A 233 9.43 15.46 -9.10
CA PRO A 233 10.33 16.51 -9.60
C PRO A 233 11.28 17.06 -8.53
N LEU A 234 10.81 17.24 -7.29
CA LEU A 234 11.66 17.76 -6.22
C LEU A 234 12.72 16.74 -5.77
N GLU A 235 12.39 15.44 -5.71
CA GLU A 235 13.39 14.41 -5.42
C GLU A 235 14.42 14.33 -6.53
N TYR A 236 13.99 14.33 -7.79
CA TYR A 236 14.90 14.27 -8.93
C TYR A 236 15.88 15.45 -8.94
N GLU A 237 15.38 16.68 -8.79
CA GLU A 237 16.20 17.89 -8.74
C GLU A 237 17.20 17.85 -7.58
N ARG A 238 16.72 17.51 -6.38
CA ARG A 238 17.55 17.39 -5.17
C ARG A 238 18.67 16.35 -5.34
N MET A 239 18.36 15.18 -5.90
CA MET A 239 19.34 14.12 -6.15
C MET A 239 20.38 14.54 -7.21
N ARG A 240 19.93 15.26 -8.25
CA ARG A 240 20.82 15.83 -9.29
C ARG A 240 21.77 16.87 -8.71
N GLU A 241 21.26 17.82 -7.93
CA GLU A 241 22.05 18.87 -7.28
C GLU A 241 23.09 18.30 -6.31
N GLN A 242 22.75 17.23 -5.60
CA GLN A 242 23.66 16.54 -4.69
C GLN A 242 24.66 15.62 -5.42
N GLY A 243 24.60 15.48 -6.74
CA GLY A 243 25.43 14.55 -7.51
C GLY A 243 25.16 13.06 -7.19
N LYS A 244 24.02 12.75 -6.59
CA LYS A 244 23.65 11.39 -6.14
C LYS A 244 22.80 10.62 -7.16
N LEU A 245 22.34 11.25 -8.22
CA LEU A 245 21.45 10.64 -9.20
C LEU A 245 22.09 9.39 -9.84
N GLY A 246 23.37 9.46 -10.19
CA GLY A 246 24.12 8.31 -10.74
C GLY A 246 24.23 7.12 -9.80
N THR A 247 24.08 7.29 -8.48
CA THR A 247 24.10 6.17 -7.51
C THR A 247 22.81 5.33 -7.56
N LEU A 248 21.76 5.86 -8.15
CA LEU A 248 20.47 5.20 -8.33
C LEU A 248 20.33 4.59 -9.73
N GLU A 249 21.26 4.87 -10.65
CA GLU A 249 21.16 4.40 -12.02
C GLU A 249 21.16 2.87 -12.10
N THR A 250 20.27 2.32 -12.95
CA THR A 250 20.08 0.88 -13.10
C THR A 250 19.63 0.54 -14.53
N THR A 251 19.55 -0.74 -14.83
CA THR A 251 19.01 -1.22 -16.11
C THR A 251 17.49 -1.19 -16.13
N PRO A 252 16.84 -1.15 -17.30
CA PRO A 252 15.39 -1.26 -17.42
C PRO A 252 14.85 -2.55 -16.79
N PRO A 253 13.58 -2.60 -16.37
CA PRO A 253 12.96 -3.82 -15.86
C PRO A 253 12.92 -4.90 -16.94
N THR A 254 13.13 -6.15 -16.56
CA THR A 254 13.04 -7.27 -17.50
C THR A 254 11.59 -7.50 -17.95
N VAL A 255 11.38 -7.98 -19.17
CA VAL A 255 10.06 -8.34 -19.69
C VAL A 255 9.35 -9.32 -18.74
N THR A 256 10.07 -10.29 -18.22
CA THR A 256 9.54 -11.27 -17.25
C THR A 256 9.02 -10.58 -15.98
N SER A 257 9.76 -9.61 -15.43
CA SER A 257 9.32 -8.89 -14.22
C SER A 257 8.06 -8.04 -14.49
N LEU A 258 7.94 -7.46 -15.68
CA LEU A 258 6.74 -6.72 -16.08
C LEU A 258 5.52 -7.63 -16.26
N ILE A 259 5.70 -8.81 -16.85
CA ILE A 259 4.63 -9.81 -16.99
C ILE A 259 4.13 -10.24 -15.60
N TRP A 260 5.03 -10.60 -14.70
CA TRP A 260 4.65 -10.97 -13.33
C TRP A 260 3.96 -9.83 -12.57
N ALA A 261 4.45 -8.59 -12.70
CA ALA A 261 3.79 -7.42 -12.11
C ALA A 261 2.34 -7.29 -12.59
N ARG A 262 2.11 -7.45 -13.91
CA ARG A 262 0.75 -7.40 -14.50
C ARG A 262 -0.13 -8.54 -14.01
N ILE A 263 0.37 -9.78 -13.99
CA ILE A 263 -0.39 -10.94 -13.52
C ILE A 263 -0.83 -10.73 -12.06
N VAL A 264 0.10 -10.41 -11.17
CA VAL A 264 -0.19 -10.19 -9.74
C VAL A 264 -1.15 -9.00 -9.57
N GLY A 265 -0.91 -7.88 -10.25
CA GLY A 265 -1.76 -6.70 -10.18
C GLY A 265 -3.20 -6.97 -10.64
N PHE A 266 -3.39 -7.63 -11.80
CA PHE A 266 -4.73 -7.92 -12.30
C PHE A 266 -5.47 -8.99 -11.45
N ILE A 267 -4.75 -9.95 -10.86
CA ILE A 267 -5.36 -10.87 -9.88
C ILE A 267 -5.84 -10.07 -8.66
N ALA A 268 -4.99 -9.18 -8.10
CA ALA A 268 -5.36 -8.36 -6.96
C ALA A 268 -6.57 -7.45 -7.27
N TYR A 269 -6.63 -6.84 -8.45
CA TYR A 269 -7.79 -6.02 -8.88
C TYR A 269 -9.07 -6.84 -9.00
N GLY A 270 -8.99 -8.00 -9.67
CA GLY A 270 -10.13 -8.88 -9.83
C GLY A 270 -10.69 -9.34 -8.49
N MET A 271 -9.80 -9.77 -7.58
CA MET A 271 -10.18 -10.14 -6.22
C MET A 271 -10.78 -8.95 -5.45
N GLY A 272 -10.13 -7.79 -5.50
CA GLY A 272 -10.60 -6.58 -4.84
C GLY A 272 -11.98 -6.14 -5.32
N LEU A 273 -12.19 -6.12 -6.64
CA LEU A 273 -13.47 -5.76 -7.24
C LEU A 273 -14.58 -6.74 -6.83
N VAL A 274 -14.34 -8.04 -6.93
CA VAL A 274 -15.32 -9.06 -6.54
C VAL A 274 -15.65 -8.96 -5.06
N MET A 275 -14.66 -8.81 -4.19
CA MET A 275 -14.89 -8.67 -2.75
C MET A 275 -15.63 -7.38 -2.42
N LEU A 276 -15.30 -6.26 -3.06
CA LEU A 276 -16.01 -4.99 -2.87
C LEU A 276 -17.48 -5.10 -3.27
N LEU A 277 -17.78 -5.74 -4.40
CA LEU A 277 -19.16 -5.97 -4.82
C LEU A 277 -19.93 -6.86 -3.83
N PHE A 278 -19.32 -7.91 -3.29
CA PHE A 278 -19.94 -8.74 -2.27
C PHE A 278 -20.17 -8.02 -0.95
N ILE A 279 -19.22 -7.17 -0.53
CA ILE A 279 -19.36 -6.33 0.66
C ILE A 279 -20.53 -5.36 0.49
N ILE A 280 -20.57 -4.63 -0.65
CA ILE A 280 -21.67 -3.68 -0.94
C ILE A 280 -23.02 -4.40 -0.99
N TYR A 281 -23.09 -5.54 -1.68
CA TYR A 281 -24.31 -6.35 -1.74
C TYR A 281 -24.80 -6.75 -0.34
N SER A 282 -23.88 -7.21 0.51
CA SER A 282 -24.23 -7.65 1.88
C SER A 282 -24.68 -6.48 2.75
N ALA A 283 -23.96 -5.33 2.68
CA ALA A 283 -24.34 -4.13 3.42
C ALA A 283 -25.72 -3.58 3.01
N LEU A 284 -26.02 -3.57 1.71
CA LEU A 284 -27.34 -3.15 1.21
C LEU A 284 -28.46 -4.11 1.67
N LYS A 285 -28.17 -5.42 1.75
CA LYS A 285 -29.16 -6.41 2.22
C LYS A 285 -29.43 -6.32 3.72
N GLU A 286 -28.48 -5.85 4.52
CA GLU A 286 -28.66 -5.63 5.97
C GLU A 286 -29.48 -4.37 6.28
N LEU A 287 -29.61 -3.44 5.32
CA LEU A 287 -30.40 -2.21 5.46
C LEU A 287 -31.90 -2.43 5.17
N HIS A 288 -32.28 -3.58 4.60
CA HIS A 288 -33.65 -3.98 4.26
C HIS A 288 -34.09 -5.21 5.06
#